data_31d5e92779e661239e7433a4c183c59e
#
_entry.id   31d5e92779e661239e7433a4c183c59e
#
_cell.length_a   1.000
_cell.length_b   1.000
_cell.length_c   1.000
_cell.angle_alpha   90.00
_cell.angle_beta   90.00
_cell.angle_gamma   90.00
#
_symmetry.space_group_name_H-M   'P 1'
#
loop_
_entity.id
_entity.type
_entity.pdbx_description
1 polymer ?
#
loop_
_entity_poly.entity_id
_entity_poly.type
_entity_poly.pdbx_seq_one_letter_code
_entity_poly.pdbx_strand_id
1 'polypeptide(L)'
;MMTNFVRPHLALLVASAITLAASSTRAEAPLGAASPSDAEVTRRIAFLQARLDSGTAAANRWWYGWYTGWSALTVGQGVLALAVTDPGLRADAAVGAVGSSLGLIPLGLAPFPARHAAADLRAMPGSTPEERKLKLARGERLLRESAASEVLRRKWFNHVLCGTVSTSVGLVLALGYGRPVTGALSATIGIALSEAQIFTMPTTAIDDWNEYSKEGGERVGRARRPAPSFSWYVAPLAGGGAVVGGAF
;
A
#
# COMPACT_ATOMS: atom_id res chain seq x y z
N MET A 1 31.98 21.85 -35.34
CA MET A 1 30.81 22.59 -34.79
C MET A 1 29.55 21.91 -35.33
N MET A 2 29.09 20.86 -34.67
CA MET A 2 27.86 20.12 -35.07
C MET A 2 26.93 20.08 -33.85
N THR A 3 25.92 20.93 -33.87
CA THR A 3 24.86 21.03 -32.90
C THR A 3 23.88 19.88 -33.18
N ASN A 4 23.91 18.82 -32.34
CA ASN A 4 22.92 17.78 -32.36
C ASN A 4 21.65 18.26 -31.67
N PHE A 5 20.66 18.54 -32.47
CA PHE A 5 19.29 18.82 -32.08
C PHE A 5 18.66 17.52 -31.52
N VAL A 6 18.57 17.38 -30.20
CA VAL A 6 17.79 16.33 -29.57
C VAL A 6 16.31 16.67 -29.75
N ARG A 7 15.61 15.88 -30.57
CA ARG A 7 14.16 15.99 -30.81
C ARG A 7 13.39 15.60 -29.54
N PRO A 8 12.45 16.42 -29.07
CA PRO A 8 11.59 16.11 -27.95
C PRO A 8 10.34 15.33 -28.43
N HIS A 9 10.43 14.03 -28.64
CA HIS A 9 9.29 13.18 -28.98
C HIS A 9 9.25 11.91 -28.14
N LEU A 10 9.27 12.02 -26.80
CA LEU A 10 9.01 10.86 -25.95
C LEU A 10 8.29 11.26 -24.66
N ALA A 11 7.22 12.02 -24.79
CA ALA A 11 6.37 12.36 -23.64
C ALA A 11 4.90 12.23 -24.02
N LEU A 12 4.47 11.03 -24.41
CA LEU A 12 3.03 10.76 -24.52
C LEU A 12 2.80 9.24 -24.63
N LEU A 13 2.71 8.53 -23.52
CA LEU A 13 2.06 7.21 -23.43
C LEU A 13 2.09 6.71 -21.99
N VAL A 14 1.22 7.20 -21.11
CA VAL A 14 0.57 6.41 -20.05
C VAL A 14 -0.65 7.22 -19.56
N ALA A 15 -1.71 7.15 -20.28
CA ALA A 15 -3.03 7.51 -19.78
C ALA A 15 -4.04 6.54 -20.41
N SER A 16 -4.08 5.31 -19.90
CA SER A 16 -5.19 4.40 -20.17
C SER A 16 -5.99 4.26 -18.89
N ALA A 17 -7.09 5.00 -18.83
CA ALA A 17 -8.10 4.86 -17.79
C ALA A 17 -8.75 3.49 -17.89
N ILE A 18 -8.54 2.64 -16.88
CA ILE A 18 -9.29 1.40 -16.70
C ILE A 18 -10.55 1.74 -15.91
N THR A 19 -11.66 1.93 -16.64
CA THR A 19 -13.00 2.02 -16.05
C THR A 19 -13.50 0.59 -15.81
N LEU A 20 -13.38 0.07 -14.59
CA LEU A 20 -14.02 -1.18 -14.20
C LEU A 20 -15.45 -0.89 -13.73
N ALA A 21 -16.43 -1.27 -14.53
CA ALA A 21 -17.82 -1.34 -14.14
C ALA A 21 -17.99 -2.48 -13.10
N ALA A 22 -18.28 -2.11 -11.86
CA ALA A 22 -18.63 -3.05 -10.79
C ALA A 22 -20.10 -3.42 -10.92
N SER A 23 -20.40 -4.61 -11.46
CA SER A 23 -21.73 -5.21 -11.39
C SER A 23 -21.97 -5.68 -9.95
N SER A 24 -22.81 -4.97 -9.20
CA SER A 24 -23.26 -5.37 -7.87
C SER A 24 -24.36 -6.42 -7.98
N THR A 25 -24.00 -7.70 -7.95
CA THR A 25 -24.96 -8.78 -7.65
C THR A 25 -25.34 -8.68 -6.16
N ARG A 26 -26.54 -8.23 -5.91
CA ARG A 26 -27.16 -8.22 -4.58
C ARG A 26 -27.50 -9.67 -4.22
N ALA A 27 -26.68 -10.26 -3.36
CA ALA A 27 -27.02 -11.55 -2.75
C ALA A 27 -28.23 -11.35 -1.84
N GLU A 28 -29.36 -11.98 -2.19
CA GLU A 28 -30.55 -12.06 -1.37
C GLU A 28 -30.22 -12.82 -0.07
N ALA A 29 -30.43 -12.18 1.08
CA ALA A 29 -30.23 -12.81 2.37
C ALA A 29 -31.27 -13.93 2.55
N PRO A 30 -30.91 -15.10 3.15
CA PRO A 30 -31.85 -16.18 3.38
C PRO A 30 -32.96 -15.71 4.32
N LEU A 31 -34.21 -15.85 3.86
CA LEU A 31 -35.44 -15.61 4.61
C LEU A 31 -35.50 -16.55 5.80
N GLY A 32 -35.30 -16.07 7.03
CA GLY A 32 -35.47 -16.86 8.24
C GLY A 32 -34.47 -16.66 9.37
N ALA A 33 -33.39 -15.90 9.17
CA ALA A 33 -32.50 -15.60 10.27
C ALA A 33 -33.15 -14.57 11.23
N ALA A 34 -33.36 -14.96 12.49
CA ALA A 34 -33.84 -14.05 13.52
C ALA A 34 -32.93 -12.82 13.59
N SER A 35 -33.52 -11.61 13.64
CA SER A 35 -32.74 -10.38 13.77
C SER A 35 -31.83 -10.49 15.00
N PRO A 36 -30.54 -10.13 14.92
CA PRO A 36 -29.63 -10.24 16.05
C PRO A 36 -30.13 -9.41 17.22
N SER A 37 -29.99 -9.95 18.44
CA SER A 37 -30.33 -9.20 19.65
C SER A 37 -29.45 -7.96 19.79
N ASP A 38 -29.92 -6.96 20.51
CA ASP A 38 -29.17 -5.72 20.73
C ASP A 38 -27.82 -5.96 21.43
N ALA A 39 -27.78 -6.92 22.35
CA ALA A 39 -26.54 -7.36 22.99
C ALA A 39 -25.54 -7.98 21.98
N GLU A 40 -26.05 -8.74 21.02
CA GLU A 40 -25.23 -9.32 19.95
C GLU A 40 -24.69 -8.23 19.02
N VAL A 41 -25.53 -7.28 18.61
CA VAL A 41 -25.13 -6.14 17.79
C VAL A 41 -24.00 -5.36 18.47
N THR A 42 -24.15 -5.07 19.77
CA THR A 42 -23.14 -4.36 20.55
C THR A 42 -21.81 -5.12 20.63
N ARG A 43 -21.86 -6.43 20.86
CA ARG A 43 -20.66 -7.29 20.90
C ARG A 43 -19.95 -7.31 19.54
N ARG A 44 -20.68 -7.42 18.43
CA ARG A 44 -20.13 -7.42 17.08
C ARG A 44 -19.47 -6.07 16.73
N ILE A 45 -20.10 -4.96 17.11
CA ILE A 45 -19.49 -3.62 16.93
C ILE A 45 -18.18 -3.51 17.70
N ALA A 46 -18.13 -3.97 18.95
CA ALA A 46 -16.91 -3.93 19.76
C ALA A 46 -15.79 -4.77 19.12
N PHE A 47 -16.12 -5.96 18.61
CA PHE A 47 -15.18 -6.78 17.87
C PHE A 47 -14.65 -6.08 16.63
N LEU A 48 -15.55 -5.59 15.76
CA LEU A 48 -15.15 -4.88 14.54
C LEU A 48 -14.29 -3.66 14.86
N GLN A 49 -14.64 -2.89 15.90
CA GLN A 49 -13.83 -1.74 16.31
C GLN A 49 -12.42 -2.16 16.70
N ALA A 50 -12.27 -3.21 17.53
CA ALA A 50 -10.96 -3.70 17.95
C ALA A 50 -10.10 -4.21 16.77
N ARG A 51 -10.72 -4.91 15.80
CA ARG A 51 -10.04 -5.39 14.60
C ARG A 51 -9.61 -4.23 13.69
N LEU A 52 -10.50 -3.27 13.45
CA LEU A 52 -10.17 -2.08 12.66
C LEU A 52 -9.10 -1.22 13.33
N ASP A 53 -9.08 -1.10 14.67
CA ASP A 53 -8.02 -0.39 15.39
C ASP A 53 -6.64 -1.05 15.17
N SER A 54 -6.57 -2.36 15.30
CA SER A 54 -5.35 -3.13 15.03
C SER A 54 -4.91 -2.99 13.58
N GLY A 55 -5.83 -3.15 12.63
CA GLY A 55 -5.58 -3.00 11.20
C GLY A 55 -5.11 -1.60 10.82
N THR A 56 -5.73 -0.57 11.39
CA THR A 56 -5.34 0.84 11.16
C THR A 56 -3.92 1.12 11.63
N ALA A 57 -3.52 0.59 12.78
CA ALA A 57 -2.16 0.75 13.28
C ALA A 57 -1.12 0.10 12.35
N ALA A 58 -1.38 -1.12 11.88
CA ALA A 58 -0.52 -1.81 10.92
C ALA A 58 -0.44 -1.09 9.56
N ALA A 59 -1.61 -0.67 9.04
CA ALA A 59 -1.72 0.07 7.78
C ALA A 59 -0.95 1.39 7.81
N ASN A 60 -1.06 2.15 8.90
CA ASN A 60 -0.36 3.41 9.06
C ASN A 60 1.15 3.23 9.17
N ARG A 61 1.65 2.25 9.94
CA ARG A 61 3.10 1.97 10.01
C ARG A 61 3.66 1.64 8.64
N TRP A 62 3.00 0.77 7.88
CA TRP A 62 3.40 0.41 6.52
C TRP A 62 3.38 1.62 5.59
N TRP A 63 2.29 2.38 5.60
CA TRP A 63 2.11 3.52 4.71
C TRP A 63 3.14 4.63 4.97
N TYR A 64 3.29 5.04 6.24
CA TYR A 64 4.26 6.08 6.59
C TYR A 64 5.70 5.62 6.38
N GLY A 65 6.01 4.35 6.64
CA GLY A 65 7.33 3.80 6.38
C GLY A 65 7.72 3.91 4.90
N TRP A 66 6.86 3.44 4.02
CA TRP A 66 7.11 3.51 2.58
C TRP A 66 7.02 4.93 2.02
N TYR A 67 6.07 5.75 2.49
CA TYR A 67 5.99 7.15 2.09
C TYR A 67 7.25 7.92 2.45
N THR A 68 7.76 7.76 3.67
CA THR A 68 9.01 8.38 4.13
C THR A 68 10.21 7.86 3.34
N GLY A 69 10.29 6.54 3.13
CA GLY A 69 11.37 5.93 2.35
C GLY A 69 11.45 6.47 0.92
N TRP A 70 10.35 6.45 0.19
CA TRP A 70 10.30 6.98 -1.17
C TRP A 70 10.56 8.49 -1.22
N SER A 71 10.02 9.25 -0.26
CA SER A 71 10.29 10.70 -0.17
C SER A 71 11.76 10.99 0.09
N ALA A 72 12.40 10.27 1.00
CA ALA A 72 13.83 10.42 1.29
C ALA A 72 14.70 10.09 0.07
N LEU A 73 14.38 9.01 -0.66
CA LEU A 73 15.07 8.66 -1.90
C LEU A 73 14.89 9.74 -2.97
N THR A 74 13.67 10.24 -3.15
CA THR A 74 13.38 11.28 -4.15
C THR A 74 14.14 12.56 -3.84
N VAL A 75 14.06 13.04 -2.59
CA VAL A 75 14.73 14.27 -2.16
C VAL A 75 16.25 14.09 -2.19
N GLY A 76 16.77 12.99 -1.63
CA GLY A 76 18.20 12.72 -1.60
C GLY A 76 18.82 12.66 -2.99
N GLN A 77 18.20 11.97 -3.92
CA GLN A 77 18.64 11.89 -5.31
C GLN A 77 18.46 13.24 -6.04
N GLY A 78 17.38 13.98 -5.75
CA GLY A 78 17.19 15.33 -6.30
C GLY A 78 18.28 16.30 -5.86
N VAL A 79 18.62 16.30 -4.57
CA VAL A 79 19.73 17.10 -4.03
C VAL A 79 21.05 16.67 -4.65
N LEU A 80 21.30 15.37 -4.76
CA LEU A 80 22.52 14.86 -5.40
C LEU A 80 22.62 15.32 -6.86
N ALA A 81 21.54 15.27 -7.62
CA ALA A 81 21.50 15.72 -9.01
C ALA A 81 21.86 17.21 -9.16
N LEU A 82 21.52 18.03 -8.16
CA LEU A 82 21.85 19.46 -8.16
C LEU A 82 23.28 19.74 -7.70
N ALA A 83 23.81 18.91 -6.79
CA ALA A 83 25.12 19.14 -6.16
C ALA A 83 26.30 18.58 -6.96
N VAL A 84 26.12 17.50 -7.72
CA VAL A 84 27.23 16.86 -8.47
C VAL A 84 27.54 17.58 -9.77
N THR A 85 28.83 17.65 -10.09
CA THR A 85 29.32 18.25 -11.32
C THR A 85 29.50 17.24 -12.44
N ASP A 86 29.75 15.96 -12.10
CA ASP A 86 29.88 14.89 -13.09
C ASP A 86 28.55 14.66 -13.83
N PRO A 87 28.51 14.76 -15.16
CA PRO A 87 27.28 14.65 -15.93
C PRO A 87 26.62 13.28 -15.83
N GLY A 88 27.43 12.20 -15.68
CA GLY A 88 26.92 10.85 -15.56
C GLY A 88 26.22 10.63 -14.22
N LEU A 89 26.86 10.99 -13.12
CA LEU A 89 26.26 10.90 -11.78
C LEU A 89 25.02 11.80 -11.66
N ARG A 90 25.04 12.98 -12.30
CA ARG A 90 23.89 13.88 -12.35
C ARG A 90 22.70 13.20 -13.06
N ALA A 91 22.95 12.56 -14.19
CA ALA A 91 21.90 11.82 -14.92
C ALA A 91 21.34 10.67 -14.08
N ASP A 92 22.21 9.87 -13.44
CA ASP A 92 21.78 8.78 -12.55
C ASP A 92 20.90 9.30 -11.42
N ALA A 93 21.33 10.36 -10.75
CA ALA A 93 20.58 10.94 -9.63
C ALA A 93 19.26 11.57 -10.08
N ALA A 94 19.25 12.30 -11.21
CA ALA A 94 18.03 12.92 -11.73
C ALA A 94 16.98 11.86 -12.15
N VAL A 95 17.41 10.84 -12.90
CA VAL A 95 16.52 9.75 -13.32
C VAL A 95 16.06 8.93 -12.11
N GLY A 96 16.95 8.71 -11.16
CA GLY A 96 16.62 8.04 -9.90
C GLY A 96 15.59 8.82 -9.06
N ALA A 97 15.71 10.15 -8.98
CA ALA A 97 14.74 11.01 -8.30
C ALA A 97 13.34 10.91 -8.95
N VAL A 98 13.28 10.92 -10.29
CA VAL A 98 12.03 10.70 -11.01
C VAL A 98 11.49 9.30 -10.73
N GLY A 99 12.33 8.26 -10.83
CA GLY A 99 11.94 6.87 -10.58
C GLY A 99 11.37 6.67 -9.17
N SER A 100 12.04 7.21 -8.14
CA SER A 100 11.56 7.10 -6.76
C SER A 100 10.29 7.92 -6.51
N SER A 101 10.08 9.05 -7.18
CA SER A 101 8.83 9.81 -7.09
C SER A 101 7.63 9.03 -7.63
N LEU A 102 7.82 8.15 -8.62
CA LEU A 102 6.77 7.25 -9.11
C LEU A 102 6.30 6.27 -8.04
N GLY A 103 7.17 5.90 -7.09
CA GLY A 103 6.80 5.07 -5.93
C GLY A 103 5.84 5.75 -4.95
N LEU A 104 5.77 7.09 -4.93
CA LEU A 104 4.82 7.85 -4.11
C LEU A 104 3.41 7.87 -4.69
N ILE A 105 3.26 7.75 -6.02
CA ILE A 105 1.96 7.87 -6.70
C ILE A 105 0.91 6.89 -6.14
N PRO A 106 1.17 5.57 -6.03
CA PRO A 106 0.18 4.65 -5.50
C PRO A 106 -0.11 4.86 -4.01
N LEU A 107 0.81 5.46 -3.26
CA LEU A 107 0.59 5.80 -1.85
C LEU A 107 -0.29 7.03 -1.68
N GLY A 108 -0.16 8.02 -2.57
CA GLY A 108 -0.92 9.26 -2.49
C GLY A 108 -2.27 9.21 -3.18
N LEU A 109 -2.38 8.54 -4.33
CA LEU A 109 -3.59 8.55 -5.16
C LEU A 109 -4.52 7.35 -4.94
N ALA A 110 -3.99 6.19 -4.55
CA ALA A 110 -4.83 5.02 -4.35
C ALA A 110 -5.35 4.95 -2.91
N PRO A 111 -6.68 4.92 -2.70
CA PRO A 111 -7.27 4.83 -1.36
C PRO A 111 -6.76 3.59 -0.62
N PHE A 112 -6.44 3.76 0.66
CA PHE A 112 -6.11 2.66 1.56
C PHE A 112 -7.05 2.71 2.77
N PRO A 113 -8.27 2.15 2.65
CA PRO A 113 -9.35 2.28 3.63
C PRO A 113 -8.94 1.89 5.04
N ALA A 114 -8.11 0.86 5.21
CA ALA A 114 -7.64 0.39 6.51
C ALA A 114 -7.02 1.50 7.38
N ARG A 115 -6.47 2.57 6.79
CA ARG A 115 -5.85 3.68 7.53
C ARG A 115 -6.83 4.52 8.33
N HIS A 116 -8.08 4.59 7.90
CA HIS A 116 -9.11 5.48 8.47
C HIS A 116 -10.32 4.72 9.01
N ALA A 117 -10.45 3.43 8.68
CA ALA A 117 -11.64 2.62 8.97
C ALA A 117 -12.04 2.61 10.45
N ALA A 118 -11.07 2.54 11.35
CA ALA A 118 -11.33 2.58 12.79
C ALA A 118 -11.89 3.92 13.26
N ALA A 119 -11.34 5.02 12.76
CA ALA A 119 -11.82 6.37 13.09
C ALA A 119 -13.21 6.61 12.52
N ASP A 120 -13.47 6.18 11.29
CA ASP A 120 -14.76 6.29 10.63
C ASP A 120 -15.85 5.55 11.41
N LEU A 121 -15.55 4.32 11.88
CA LEU A 121 -16.50 3.56 12.69
C LEU A 121 -16.74 4.21 14.05
N ARG A 122 -15.68 4.71 14.69
CA ARG A 122 -15.78 5.35 16.00
C ARG A 122 -16.62 6.62 15.95
N ALA A 123 -16.53 7.39 14.88
CA ALA A 123 -17.28 8.63 14.68
C ALA A 123 -18.80 8.42 14.51
N MET A 124 -19.24 7.18 14.21
CA MET A 124 -20.67 6.93 14.06
C MET A 124 -21.40 6.86 15.40
N PRO A 125 -22.61 7.44 15.49
CA PRO A 125 -23.46 7.31 16.66
C PRO A 125 -23.86 5.84 16.92
N GLY A 126 -24.25 5.53 18.13
CA GLY A 126 -24.64 4.18 18.53
C GLY A 126 -25.48 4.17 19.82
N SER A 127 -26.19 5.27 20.10
CA SER A 127 -27.00 5.43 21.31
C SER A 127 -28.31 4.63 21.24
N THR A 128 -28.94 4.63 20.07
CA THR A 128 -30.21 3.90 19.85
C THR A 128 -29.96 2.53 19.21
N PRO A 129 -30.90 1.57 19.32
CA PRO A 129 -30.80 0.28 18.64
C PRO A 129 -30.65 0.42 17.11
N GLU A 130 -31.34 1.38 16.50
CA GLU A 130 -31.28 1.65 15.06
C GLU A 130 -29.91 2.17 14.67
N GLU A 131 -29.36 3.12 15.42
CA GLU A 131 -27.99 3.62 15.19
C GLU A 131 -26.96 2.51 15.32
N ARG A 132 -27.11 1.60 16.31
CA ARG A 132 -26.22 0.45 16.47
C ARG A 132 -26.28 -0.51 15.26
N LYS A 133 -27.46 -0.77 14.70
CA LYS A 133 -27.60 -1.57 13.48
C LYS A 133 -26.88 -0.92 12.29
N LEU A 134 -27.04 0.40 12.12
CA LEU A 134 -26.34 1.14 11.06
C LEU A 134 -24.82 1.14 11.27
N LYS A 135 -24.37 1.32 12.50
CA LYS A 135 -22.95 1.26 12.88
C LYS A 135 -22.35 -0.11 12.61
N LEU A 136 -23.08 -1.18 12.94
CA LEU A 136 -22.68 -2.56 12.63
C LEU A 136 -22.49 -2.75 11.12
N ALA A 137 -23.51 -2.40 10.32
CA ALA A 137 -23.46 -2.53 8.86
C ALA A 137 -22.30 -1.71 8.25
N ARG A 138 -22.01 -0.52 8.82
CA ARG A 138 -20.85 0.29 8.39
C ARG A 138 -19.53 -0.38 8.76
N GLY A 139 -19.40 -0.92 9.96
CA GLY A 139 -18.20 -1.63 10.42
C GLY A 139 -17.88 -2.85 9.55
N GLU A 140 -18.89 -3.66 9.21
CA GLU A 140 -18.75 -4.78 8.29
C GLU A 140 -18.29 -4.36 6.90
N ARG A 141 -18.86 -3.27 6.40
CA ARG A 141 -18.46 -2.71 5.11
C ARG A 141 -17.02 -2.19 5.15
N LEU A 142 -16.62 -1.45 6.19
CA LEU A 142 -15.25 -0.93 6.34
C LEU A 142 -14.22 -2.07 6.40
N LEU A 143 -14.50 -3.14 7.15
CA LEU A 143 -13.60 -4.29 7.22
C LEU A 143 -13.49 -4.99 5.86
N ARG A 144 -14.61 -5.19 5.16
CA ARG A 144 -14.63 -5.80 3.83
C ARG A 144 -13.91 -4.94 2.78
N GLU A 145 -14.12 -3.62 2.79
CA GLU A 145 -13.44 -2.69 1.88
C GLU A 145 -11.92 -2.66 2.13
N SER A 146 -11.52 -2.71 3.40
CA SER A 146 -10.10 -2.82 3.78
C SER A 146 -9.49 -4.12 3.27
N ALA A 147 -10.14 -5.26 3.49
CA ALA A 147 -9.71 -6.56 2.99
C ALA A 147 -9.63 -6.60 1.46
N ALA A 148 -10.65 -6.09 0.77
CA ALA A 148 -10.66 -6.03 -0.70
C ALA A 148 -9.51 -5.16 -1.24
N SER A 149 -9.19 -4.06 -0.58
CA SER A 149 -8.06 -3.19 -0.93
C SER A 149 -6.71 -3.92 -0.78
N GLU A 150 -6.51 -4.66 0.33
CA GLU A 150 -5.30 -5.46 0.55
C GLU A 150 -5.14 -6.56 -0.51
N VAL A 151 -6.22 -7.28 -0.85
CA VAL A 151 -6.22 -8.28 -1.93
C VAL A 151 -5.86 -7.65 -3.27
N LEU A 152 -6.50 -6.52 -3.63
CA LEU A 152 -6.28 -5.85 -4.91
C LEU A 152 -4.81 -5.44 -5.09
N ARG A 153 -4.20 -4.91 -4.04
CA ARG A 153 -2.81 -4.42 -4.07
C ARG A 153 -1.77 -5.54 -4.19
N ARG A 154 -2.13 -6.79 -3.85
CA ARG A 154 -1.28 -7.99 -3.97
C ARG A 154 -1.50 -8.78 -5.26
N LYS A 155 -2.38 -8.32 -6.15
CA LYS A 155 -2.62 -9.00 -7.43
C LYS A 155 -1.40 -8.93 -8.35
N TRP A 156 -1.23 -9.96 -9.15
CA TRP A 156 -0.09 -10.15 -10.07
C TRP A 156 0.18 -8.94 -10.98
N PHE A 157 -0.85 -8.21 -11.40
CA PHE A 157 -0.68 -7.05 -12.28
C PHE A 157 0.12 -5.91 -11.61
N ASN A 158 0.07 -5.77 -10.28
CA ASN A 158 0.89 -4.78 -9.58
C ASN A 158 2.37 -5.13 -9.65
N HIS A 159 2.73 -6.40 -9.54
CA HIS A 159 4.11 -6.89 -9.72
C HIS A 159 4.60 -6.57 -11.14
N VAL A 160 3.79 -6.89 -12.17
CA VAL A 160 4.12 -6.58 -13.57
C VAL A 160 4.26 -5.07 -13.78
N LEU A 161 3.32 -4.27 -13.26
CA LEU A 161 3.36 -2.81 -13.39
C LEU A 161 4.63 -2.23 -12.74
N CYS A 162 4.96 -2.63 -11.53
CA CYS A 162 6.17 -2.20 -10.82
C CYS A 162 7.44 -2.61 -11.57
N GLY A 163 7.49 -3.85 -12.07
CA GLY A 163 8.58 -4.34 -12.89
C GLY A 163 8.76 -3.54 -14.18
N THR A 164 7.66 -3.26 -14.88
CA THR A 164 7.67 -2.46 -16.12
C THR A 164 8.17 -1.04 -15.86
N VAL A 165 7.65 -0.37 -14.83
CA VAL A 165 8.07 0.99 -14.48
C VAL A 165 9.56 1.02 -14.13
N SER A 166 10.02 0.13 -13.26
CA SER A 166 11.43 0.06 -12.86
C SER A 166 12.36 -0.24 -14.03
N THR A 167 11.96 -1.15 -14.91
CA THR A 167 12.72 -1.47 -16.13
C THR A 167 12.77 -0.27 -17.07
N SER A 168 11.67 0.47 -17.22
CA SER A 168 11.64 1.68 -18.06
C SER A 168 12.60 2.75 -17.55
N VAL A 169 12.68 2.96 -16.23
CA VAL A 169 13.64 3.88 -15.60
C VAL A 169 15.09 3.45 -15.92
N GLY A 170 15.39 2.15 -15.80
CA GLY A 170 16.69 1.60 -16.15
C GLY A 170 17.04 1.77 -17.65
N LEU A 171 16.05 1.56 -18.53
CA LEU A 171 16.23 1.74 -19.97
C LEU A 171 16.50 3.22 -20.34
N VAL A 172 15.89 4.18 -19.65
CA VAL A 172 16.20 5.59 -19.85
C VAL A 172 17.68 5.87 -19.56
N LEU A 173 18.23 5.33 -18.48
CA LEU A 173 19.67 5.47 -18.19
C LEU A 173 20.53 4.74 -19.23
N ALA A 174 20.18 3.51 -19.57
CA ALA A 174 20.98 2.68 -20.48
C ALA A 174 21.02 3.25 -21.90
N LEU A 175 19.87 3.60 -22.47
CA LEU A 175 19.72 4.00 -23.87
C LEU A 175 19.78 5.52 -24.06
N GLY A 176 19.21 6.27 -23.11
CA GLY A 176 19.17 7.73 -23.20
C GLY A 176 20.47 8.42 -22.80
N TYR A 177 21.15 7.85 -21.81
CA TYR A 177 22.39 8.40 -21.26
C TYR A 177 23.63 7.54 -21.51
N GLY A 178 23.53 6.40 -22.21
CA GLY A 178 24.63 5.52 -22.49
C GLY A 178 25.23 4.85 -21.23
N ARG A 179 24.42 4.60 -20.20
CA ARG A 179 24.83 4.06 -18.90
C ARG A 179 24.18 2.70 -18.61
N PRO A 180 24.52 1.64 -19.36
CA PRO A 180 23.80 0.38 -19.25
C PRO A 180 23.97 -0.32 -17.91
N VAL A 181 25.13 -0.20 -17.26
CA VAL A 181 25.38 -0.83 -15.96
C VAL A 181 24.54 -0.16 -14.86
N THR A 182 24.56 1.17 -14.77
CA THR A 182 23.74 1.89 -13.79
C THR A 182 22.25 1.77 -14.09
N GLY A 183 21.87 1.69 -15.37
CA GLY A 183 20.51 1.39 -15.78
C GLY A 183 20.01 0.04 -15.30
N ALA A 184 20.83 -1.01 -15.48
CA ALA A 184 20.50 -2.35 -14.99
C ALA A 184 20.39 -2.41 -13.46
N LEU A 185 21.33 -1.77 -12.75
CA LEU A 185 21.28 -1.66 -11.28
C LEU A 185 20.04 -0.91 -10.81
N SER A 186 19.72 0.24 -11.42
CA SER A 186 18.53 1.03 -11.08
C SER A 186 17.24 0.24 -11.30
N ALA A 187 17.12 -0.51 -12.40
CA ALA A 187 15.97 -1.37 -12.66
C ALA A 187 15.86 -2.45 -11.58
N THR A 188 16.96 -3.14 -11.28
CA THR A 188 16.99 -4.23 -10.28
C THR A 188 16.61 -3.73 -8.89
N ILE A 189 17.19 -2.61 -8.44
CA ILE A 189 16.89 -2.00 -7.14
C ILE A 189 15.43 -1.53 -7.10
N GLY A 190 14.94 -0.89 -8.17
CA GLY A 190 13.57 -0.43 -8.27
C GLY A 190 12.55 -1.58 -8.20
N ILE A 191 12.82 -2.71 -8.88
CA ILE A 191 12.01 -3.92 -8.78
C ILE A 191 12.04 -4.44 -7.35
N ALA A 192 13.23 -4.61 -6.75
CA ALA A 192 13.37 -5.16 -5.41
C ALA A 192 12.63 -4.32 -4.36
N LEU A 193 12.73 -2.99 -4.41
CA LEU A 193 12.02 -2.09 -3.51
C LEU A 193 10.50 -2.15 -3.70
N SER A 194 10.04 -2.20 -4.93
CA SER A 194 8.61 -2.30 -5.25
C SER A 194 8.02 -3.64 -4.79
N GLU A 195 8.74 -4.73 -4.98
CA GLU A 195 8.35 -6.04 -4.49
C GLU A 195 8.34 -6.08 -2.95
N ALA A 196 9.36 -5.52 -2.31
CA ALA A 196 9.39 -5.40 -0.85
C ALA A 196 8.19 -4.60 -0.33
N GLN A 197 7.79 -3.53 -1.03
CA GLN A 197 6.60 -2.75 -0.67
C GLN A 197 5.32 -3.61 -0.75
N ILE A 198 5.16 -4.43 -1.78
CA ILE A 198 4.00 -5.31 -1.95
C ILE A 198 4.01 -6.42 -0.89
N PHE A 199 5.15 -7.08 -0.67
CA PHE A 199 5.25 -8.21 0.27
C PHE A 199 5.13 -7.80 1.74
N THR A 200 5.60 -6.61 2.10
CA THR A 200 5.51 -6.09 3.48
C THR A 200 4.16 -5.46 3.82
N MET A 201 3.24 -5.37 2.84
CA MET A 201 1.90 -4.86 3.10
C MET A 201 1.15 -5.74 4.11
N PRO A 202 0.47 -5.18 5.11
CA PRO A 202 -0.33 -5.95 6.05
C PRO A 202 -1.44 -6.75 5.36
N THR A 203 -1.78 -7.91 5.92
CA THR A 203 -2.90 -8.77 5.53
C THR A 203 -3.96 -8.84 6.61
N THR A 204 -3.87 -7.97 7.59
CA THR A 204 -4.69 -8.01 8.80
C THR A 204 -6.19 -7.94 8.49
N ALA A 205 -6.58 -7.07 7.54
CA ALA A 205 -7.98 -6.93 7.18
C ALA A 205 -8.51 -8.16 6.42
N ILE A 206 -7.68 -8.82 5.60
CA ILE A 206 -8.03 -10.08 4.92
C ILE A 206 -8.29 -11.17 5.95
N ASP A 207 -7.39 -11.33 6.91
CA ASP A 207 -7.50 -12.36 7.95
C ASP A 207 -8.73 -12.11 8.83
N ASP A 208 -8.93 -10.87 9.27
CA ASP A 208 -10.05 -10.47 10.11
C ASP A 208 -11.40 -10.59 9.40
N TRP A 209 -11.47 -10.26 8.10
CA TRP A 209 -12.66 -10.46 7.30
C TRP A 209 -12.98 -11.95 7.11
N ASN A 210 -11.96 -12.77 6.85
CA ASN A 210 -12.14 -14.21 6.69
C ASN A 210 -12.60 -14.87 8.00
N GLU A 211 -12.07 -14.45 9.15
CA GLU A 211 -12.51 -14.90 10.46
C GLU A 211 -13.96 -14.50 10.71
N TYR A 212 -14.29 -13.22 10.54
CA TYR A 212 -15.62 -12.68 10.73
C TYR A 212 -16.68 -13.35 9.84
N SER A 213 -16.37 -13.55 8.57
CA SER A 213 -17.31 -14.14 7.61
C SER A 213 -17.55 -15.64 7.82
N LYS A 214 -16.54 -16.40 8.26
CA LYS A 214 -16.67 -17.84 8.56
C LYS A 214 -17.53 -18.10 9.77
N GLU A 215 -17.47 -17.24 10.77
CA GLU A 215 -18.24 -17.40 12.00
C GLU A 215 -19.69 -16.90 11.86
N GLY A 216 -20.11 -16.48 10.66
CA GLY A 216 -21.43 -15.90 10.41
C GLY A 216 -21.72 -14.65 11.24
N GLY A 217 -20.69 -14.04 11.80
CA GLY A 217 -20.79 -12.98 12.79
C GLY A 217 -21.31 -13.42 14.15
N GLU A 218 -21.72 -14.70 14.32
CA GLU A 218 -22.38 -15.18 15.54
C GLU A 218 -21.42 -15.66 16.64
N ARG A 219 -20.19 -16.09 16.30
CA ARG A 219 -19.23 -16.66 17.26
C ARG A 219 -18.05 -15.74 17.57
N VAL A 220 -18.31 -14.45 17.62
CA VAL A 220 -17.28 -13.46 17.93
C VAL A 220 -17.03 -13.41 19.44
N GLY A 221 -16.00 -14.08 19.91
CA GLY A 221 -15.67 -14.06 21.34
C GLY A 221 -14.49 -14.90 21.79
N ARG A 222 -13.81 -15.64 20.90
CA ARG A 222 -12.56 -16.30 21.28
C ARG A 222 -11.37 -15.36 21.06
N ALA A 223 -10.65 -15.08 22.15
CA ALA A 223 -9.43 -14.29 22.11
C ALA A 223 -8.45 -14.90 21.09
N ARG A 224 -8.12 -14.15 20.05
CA ARG A 224 -7.07 -14.50 19.09
C ARG A 224 -5.73 -14.48 19.81
N ARG A 225 -4.89 -15.48 19.58
CA ARG A 225 -3.45 -15.36 19.90
C ARG A 225 -2.92 -14.13 19.14
N PRO A 226 -2.15 -13.25 19.80
CA PRO A 226 -1.52 -12.14 19.11
C PRO A 226 -0.72 -12.68 17.92
N ALA A 227 -0.94 -12.11 16.74
CA ALA A 227 -0.12 -12.43 15.59
C ALA A 227 1.33 -12.11 15.88
N PRO A 228 2.31 -12.94 15.44
CA PRO A 228 3.71 -12.64 15.63
C PRO A 228 3.98 -11.25 15.04
N SER A 229 4.47 -10.35 15.89
CA SER A 229 4.80 -8.99 15.48
C SER A 229 6.15 -9.02 14.79
N PHE A 230 6.15 -8.92 13.47
CA PHE A 230 7.38 -8.66 12.74
C PHE A 230 7.82 -7.21 12.98
N SER A 231 8.99 -7.05 13.57
CA SER A 231 9.66 -5.75 13.69
C SER A 231 10.92 -5.76 12.87
N TRP A 232 11.12 -4.73 12.06
CA TRP A 232 12.38 -4.52 11.36
C TRP A 232 13.09 -3.30 11.95
N TYR A 233 14.40 -3.30 11.89
CA TYR A 233 15.24 -2.21 12.35
C TYR A 233 16.33 -1.93 11.32
N VAL A 234 16.78 -0.68 11.29
CA VAL A 234 17.95 -0.24 10.55
C VAL A 234 18.98 0.22 11.55
N ALA A 235 20.15 -0.38 11.52
CA ALA A 235 21.27 0.00 12.38
C ALA A 235 22.45 0.49 11.52
N PRO A 236 23.07 1.63 11.86
CA PRO A 236 24.27 2.09 11.16
C PRO A 236 25.44 1.15 11.48
N LEU A 237 26.26 0.89 10.46
CA LEU A 237 27.53 0.18 10.60
C LEU A 237 28.68 1.14 10.83
N ALA A 238 29.62 0.78 11.70
CA ALA A 238 30.80 1.58 12.08
C ALA A 238 31.81 1.83 10.94
N GLY A 239 31.53 1.42 9.71
CA GLY A 239 32.40 1.66 8.55
C GLY A 239 31.69 2.39 7.38
N GLY A 240 30.55 3.00 7.65
CA GLY A 240 29.68 3.57 6.64
C GLY A 240 28.81 2.48 5.98
N GLY A 241 27.53 2.58 6.13
CA GLY A 241 26.53 1.63 5.68
C GLY A 241 25.44 1.43 6.72
N ALA A 242 24.44 0.62 6.41
CA ALA A 242 23.38 0.28 7.33
C ALA A 242 23.02 -1.22 7.20
N VAL A 243 22.74 -1.84 8.33
CA VAL A 243 22.16 -3.19 8.41
C VAL A 243 20.64 -3.06 8.58
N VAL A 244 19.89 -3.79 7.78
CA VAL A 244 18.45 -3.97 7.94
C VAL A 244 18.24 -5.37 8.51
N GLY A 245 17.60 -5.46 9.68
CA GLY A 245 17.27 -6.73 10.32
C GLY A 245 15.79 -6.76 10.70
N GLY A 246 15.25 -7.98 10.86
CA GLY A 246 13.88 -8.22 11.32
C GLY A 246 13.85 -9.24 12.43
N ALA A 247 12.92 -9.07 13.40
CA ALA A 247 12.60 -10.05 14.42
C ALA A 247 11.15 -10.52 14.25
N PHE A 248 10.92 -11.83 14.39
CA PHE A 248 9.63 -12.50 14.28
C PHE A 248 9.05 -12.78 15.65
#